data_8546e9df321cd470767b1043abe9aa77
#
_entry.id   8546e9df321cd470767b1043abe9aa77
#
_cell.length_a   1.000
_cell.length_b   1.000
_cell.length_c   1.000
_cell.angle_alpha   90.00
_cell.angle_beta   90.00
_cell.angle_gamma   90.00
#
_symmetry.space_group_name_H-M   'P 1'
#
loop_
_entity.id
_entity.type
_entity.pdbx_description
1 polymer ?
#
loop_
_entity_poly.entity_id
_entity_poly.type
_entity_poly.pdbx_seq_one_letter_code
_entity_poly.pdbx_strand_id
1 'polypeptide(L)'
;VTAAAQPADPAPTEPTDQAHPPTIDGRRYRDILGRFCTGITVITTFTEENNPIGFACQSFAALSLDPPLVLFCPTKGSRSWAAIERNGRFCVNVLAEEQQQVCARFGSREPDKFAGTPWHTSDLGLPLLDDTLAAIECAVDRVVDGGDHYIVIGRVLALSDSTVSDRPLLFYRGQYTAIEPEKTAPAPWRADLDHFLTTTTLDTWL
;
A
#
# COMPACT_ATOMS: atom_id res chain seq x y z
N VAL A 1 -19.95 39.59 -64.77
CA VAL A 1 -20.17 38.81 -63.57
C VAL A 1 -18.82 38.70 -62.85
N THR A 2 -18.64 39.52 -61.79
CA THR A 2 -17.39 39.63 -61.02
C THR A 2 -17.47 38.65 -59.86
N ALA A 3 -16.54 37.67 -59.82
CA ALA A 3 -16.45 36.71 -58.73
C ALA A 3 -15.80 37.37 -57.51
N ALA A 4 -16.51 37.35 -56.39
CA ALA A 4 -16.01 37.82 -55.09
C ALA A 4 -15.02 36.79 -54.51
N ALA A 5 -13.83 37.24 -54.10
CA ALA A 5 -12.84 36.45 -53.39
C ALA A 5 -13.30 36.14 -51.95
N GLN A 6 -13.23 34.87 -51.54
CA GLN A 6 -13.42 34.42 -50.17
C GLN A 6 -12.24 34.86 -49.30
N PRO A 7 -12.48 35.32 -48.06
CA PRO A 7 -11.41 35.62 -47.12
C PRO A 7 -10.70 34.32 -46.67
N ALA A 8 -9.36 34.37 -46.59
CA ALA A 8 -8.50 33.26 -46.15
C ALA A 8 -8.74 33.00 -44.64
N ASP A 9 -8.79 31.71 -44.30
CA ASP A 9 -8.81 31.24 -42.92
C ASP A 9 -7.57 31.70 -42.13
N PRO A 10 -7.71 32.14 -40.86
CA PRO A 10 -6.56 32.48 -40.05
C PRO A 10 -5.72 31.24 -39.75
N ALA A 11 -4.40 31.37 -39.87
CA ALA A 11 -3.44 30.33 -39.56
C ALA A 11 -3.61 29.81 -38.12
N PRO A 12 -3.37 28.49 -37.87
CA PRO A 12 -3.45 27.93 -36.55
C PRO A 12 -2.43 28.60 -35.64
N THR A 13 -2.92 29.18 -34.53
CA THR A 13 -2.09 29.70 -33.43
C THR A 13 -1.33 28.53 -32.82
N GLU A 14 0.00 28.59 -32.80
CA GLU A 14 0.85 27.63 -32.07
C GLU A 14 0.45 27.56 -30.60
N PRO A 15 0.45 26.37 -29.98
CA PRO A 15 0.09 26.24 -28.58
C PRO A 15 1.12 26.99 -27.72
N THR A 16 0.65 28.01 -27.01
CA THR A 16 1.39 28.76 -26.00
C THR A 16 2.08 27.80 -25.03
N ASP A 17 3.37 28.07 -24.83
CA ASP A 17 4.31 27.61 -23.82
C ASP A 17 3.62 26.92 -22.63
N GLN A 18 3.66 25.59 -22.61
CA GLN A 18 3.19 24.80 -21.46
C GLN A 18 4.24 25.01 -20.37
N ALA A 19 3.95 25.97 -19.47
CA ALA A 19 4.73 26.19 -18.26
C ALA A 19 4.94 24.84 -17.58
N HIS A 20 6.19 24.38 -17.50
CA HIS A 20 6.53 23.16 -16.77
C HIS A 20 6.02 23.28 -15.34
N PRO A 21 5.33 22.25 -14.81
CA PRO A 21 4.84 22.31 -13.44
C PRO A 21 6.02 22.61 -12.49
N PRO A 22 5.80 23.43 -11.45
CA PRO A 22 6.87 23.82 -10.54
C PRO A 22 7.54 22.58 -9.93
N THR A 23 8.87 22.54 -9.96
CA THR A 23 9.64 21.44 -9.37
C THR A 23 9.43 21.42 -7.85
N ILE A 24 8.81 20.37 -7.34
CA ILE A 24 8.58 20.20 -5.90
C ILE A 24 9.87 19.67 -5.27
N ASP A 25 10.37 20.37 -4.24
CA ASP A 25 11.51 19.91 -3.44
C ASP A 25 11.15 18.60 -2.69
N GLY A 26 11.98 17.57 -2.89
CA GLY A 26 11.72 16.24 -2.33
C GLY A 26 11.77 16.18 -0.79
N ARG A 27 12.45 17.12 -0.11
CA ARG A 27 12.42 17.23 1.34
C ARG A 27 11.06 17.76 1.81
N ARG A 28 10.62 18.87 1.20
CA ARG A 28 9.30 19.46 1.49
C ARG A 28 8.17 18.49 1.19
N TYR A 29 8.27 17.72 0.10
CA TYR A 29 7.32 16.68 -0.23
C TYR A 29 7.18 15.67 0.91
N ARG A 30 8.30 15.09 1.38
CA ARG A 30 8.30 14.12 2.49
C ARG A 30 7.80 14.73 3.81
N ASP A 31 8.15 15.98 4.11
CA ASP A 31 7.70 16.67 5.32
C ASP A 31 6.17 16.85 5.36
N ILE A 32 5.58 17.19 4.22
CA ILE A 32 4.13 17.37 4.12
C ILE A 32 3.40 16.04 4.16
N LEU A 33 3.82 15.07 3.33
CA LEU A 33 3.16 13.76 3.27
C LEU A 33 3.39 12.93 4.55
N GLY A 34 4.51 13.14 5.24
CA GLY A 34 4.76 12.54 6.55
C GLY A 34 3.78 12.97 7.65
N ARG A 35 2.95 13.98 7.42
CA ARG A 35 1.85 14.38 8.32
C ARG A 35 0.64 13.45 8.23
N PHE A 36 0.58 12.63 7.21
CA PHE A 36 -0.41 11.58 7.09
C PHE A 36 0.08 10.36 7.89
N CYS A 37 -0.56 10.06 9.01
CA CYS A 37 -0.26 8.89 9.83
C CYS A 37 -0.68 7.62 9.11
N THR A 38 0.19 6.63 9.06
CA THR A 38 -0.10 5.33 8.42
C THR A 38 0.13 4.19 9.40
N GLY A 39 -0.56 3.07 9.20
CA GLY A 39 -0.12 1.78 9.69
C GLY A 39 1.16 1.34 8.97
N ILE A 40 1.79 0.29 9.47
CA ILE A 40 2.94 -0.34 8.85
C ILE A 40 2.63 -1.80 8.57
N THR A 41 2.96 -2.23 7.36
CA THR A 41 2.87 -3.63 6.95
C THR A 41 4.23 -4.14 6.48
N VAL A 42 4.39 -5.46 6.48
CA VAL A 42 5.49 -6.15 5.79
C VAL A 42 4.89 -7.01 4.69
N ILE A 43 5.30 -6.77 3.46
CA ILE A 43 4.88 -7.57 2.31
C ILE A 43 5.90 -8.68 2.11
N THR A 44 5.44 -9.94 2.08
CA THR A 44 6.29 -11.14 2.01
C THR A 44 5.91 -12.06 0.87
N THR A 45 6.88 -12.77 0.34
CA THR A 45 6.72 -13.85 -0.64
C THR A 45 7.93 -14.78 -0.58
N PHE A 46 7.95 -15.84 -1.40
CA PHE A 46 9.13 -16.65 -1.64
C PHE A 46 9.80 -16.29 -2.98
N THR A 47 11.13 -16.47 -3.04
CA THR A 47 11.87 -16.46 -4.31
C THR A 47 11.67 -17.78 -5.04
N GLU A 48 12.18 -17.88 -6.28
CA GLU A 48 12.18 -19.14 -7.06
C GLU A 48 12.94 -20.27 -6.35
N GLU A 49 13.97 -19.90 -5.56
CA GLU A 49 14.75 -20.85 -4.76
C GLU A 49 14.09 -21.17 -3.40
N ASN A 50 12.83 -20.76 -3.22
CA ASN A 50 12.05 -20.96 -2.00
C ASN A 50 12.67 -20.29 -0.75
N ASN A 51 13.40 -19.18 -0.92
CA ASN A 51 13.86 -18.35 0.19
C ASN A 51 12.82 -17.25 0.49
N PRO A 52 12.45 -17.02 1.76
CA PRO A 52 11.52 -15.95 2.10
C PRO A 52 12.16 -14.59 1.85
N ILE A 53 11.39 -13.68 1.27
CA ILE A 53 11.81 -12.30 1.00
C ILE A 53 10.66 -11.34 1.31
N GLY A 54 10.99 -10.10 1.73
CA GLY A 54 9.97 -9.11 2.05
C GLY A 54 10.52 -7.71 2.22
N PHE A 55 9.62 -6.76 2.44
CA PHE A 55 9.94 -5.35 2.72
C PHE A 55 8.85 -4.67 3.54
N ALA A 56 9.25 -3.68 4.37
CA ALA A 56 8.30 -2.82 5.09
C ALA A 56 7.60 -1.86 4.14
N CYS A 57 6.28 -1.72 4.28
CA CYS A 57 5.43 -0.95 3.39
C CYS A 57 4.44 -0.10 4.18
N GLN A 58 4.34 1.19 3.84
CA GLN A 58 3.37 2.15 4.38
C GLN A 58 2.23 2.44 3.37
N SER A 59 2.49 2.20 2.09
CA SER A 59 1.56 2.50 1.00
C SER A 59 0.48 1.42 0.80
N PHE A 60 0.10 0.74 1.87
CA PHE A 60 -0.96 -0.28 1.86
C PHE A 60 -2.33 0.36 2.11
N ALA A 61 -3.33 -0.07 1.34
CA ALA A 61 -4.73 0.29 1.55
C ALA A 61 -5.69 -0.82 1.10
N ALA A 62 -6.85 -0.90 1.77
CA ALA A 62 -8.02 -1.59 1.23
C ALA A 62 -8.53 -0.83 0.00
N LEU A 63 -8.93 -1.55 -1.05
CA LEU A 63 -9.34 -0.94 -2.33
C LEU A 63 -10.79 -1.25 -2.70
N SER A 64 -11.24 -2.48 -2.52
CA SER A 64 -12.58 -2.92 -2.91
C SER A 64 -13.05 -4.04 -2.01
N LEU A 65 -14.34 -4.09 -1.78
CA LEU A 65 -15.00 -5.15 -1.01
C LEU A 65 -15.52 -6.27 -1.93
N ASP A 66 -16.03 -5.90 -3.09
CA ASP A 66 -16.51 -6.85 -4.09
C ASP A 66 -16.04 -6.47 -5.51
N PRO A 67 -15.08 -7.21 -6.09
CA PRO A 67 -14.27 -8.26 -5.44
C PRO A 67 -13.36 -7.70 -4.34
N PRO A 68 -12.95 -8.53 -3.35
CA PRO A 68 -12.07 -8.07 -2.27
C PRO A 68 -10.67 -7.80 -2.81
N LEU A 69 -10.27 -6.51 -2.81
CA LEU A 69 -8.99 -6.04 -3.34
C LEU A 69 -8.26 -5.16 -2.33
N VAL A 70 -6.94 -5.24 -2.37
CA VAL A 70 -6.02 -4.35 -1.66
C VAL A 70 -5.03 -3.74 -2.63
N LEU A 71 -4.30 -2.69 -2.22
CA LEU A 71 -3.21 -2.14 -2.99
C LEU A 71 -1.99 -1.85 -2.12
N PHE A 72 -0.80 -1.83 -2.75
CA PHE A 72 0.45 -1.32 -2.19
C PHE A 72 1.36 -0.80 -3.32
N CYS A 73 2.37 0.03 -2.96
CA CYS A 73 3.23 0.66 -3.95
C CYS A 73 4.72 0.33 -3.69
N PRO A 74 5.29 -0.69 -4.35
CA PRO A 74 6.72 -0.99 -4.29
C PRO A 74 7.50 -0.08 -5.24
N THR A 75 8.77 0.24 -4.91
CA THR A 75 9.68 0.87 -5.87
C THR A 75 9.99 -0.07 -7.03
N LYS A 76 10.19 0.49 -8.23
CA LYS A 76 10.53 -0.28 -9.45
C LYS A 76 11.81 -1.10 -9.31
N GLY A 77 12.77 -0.65 -8.50
CA GLY A 77 14.03 -1.36 -8.23
C GLY A 77 13.97 -2.37 -7.07
N SER A 78 12.81 -2.66 -6.50
CA SER A 78 12.69 -3.57 -5.35
C SER A 78 12.91 -5.03 -5.73
N ARG A 79 13.89 -5.68 -5.08
CA ARG A 79 14.12 -7.14 -5.25
C ARG A 79 12.93 -7.97 -4.78
N SER A 80 12.29 -7.54 -3.69
CA SER A 80 11.10 -8.22 -3.17
C SER A 80 9.93 -8.09 -4.13
N TRP A 81 9.77 -6.93 -4.80
CA TRP A 81 8.77 -6.78 -5.85
C TRP A 81 9.03 -7.73 -7.02
N ALA A 82 10.26 -7.82 -7.49
CA ALA A 82 10.60 -8.75 -8.57
C ALA A 82 10.29 -10.22 -8.23
N ALA A 83 10.43 -10.62 -6.96
CA ALA A 83 10.03 -11.94 -6.50
C ALA A 83 8.50 -12.10 -6.45
N ILE A 84 7.76 -11.08 -5.96
CA ILE A 84 6.29 -11.08 -5.94
C ILE A 84 5.72 -11.17 -7.36
N GLU A 85 6.27 -10.41 -8.30
CA GLU A 85 5.84 -10.39 -9.70
C GLU A 85 5.98 -11.78 -10.35
N ARG A 86 7.08 -12.51 -10.08
CA ARG A 86 7.29 -13.87 -10.58
C ARG A 86 6.42 -14.91 -9.90
N ASN A 87 6.31 -14.83 -8.56
CA ASN A 87 5.48 -15.76 -7.78
C ASN A 87 3.98 -15.55 -8.05
N GLY A 88 3.57 -14.32 -8.37
CA GLY A 88 2.16 -13.95 -8.55
C GLY A 88 1.37 -13.90 -7.25
N ARG A 89 1.98 -14.14 -6.08
CA ARG A 89 1.36 -14.16 -4.76
C ARG A 89 2.20 -13.47 -3.70
N PHE A 90 1.53 -12.92 -2.70
CA PHE A 90 2.18 -12.26 -1.56
C PHE A 90 1.29 -12.30 -0.32
N CYS A 91 1.91 -12.11 0.84
CA CYS A 91 1.20 -11.88 2.09
C CYS A 91 1.48 -10.46 2.59
N VAL A 92 0.44 -9.79 3.10
CA VAL A 92 0.53 -8.53 3.82
C VAL A 92 0.44 -8.84 5.31
N ASN A 93 1.52 -8.61 6.04
CA ASN A 93 1.58 -8.79 7.49
C ASN A 93 1.41 -7.42 8.15
N VAL A 94 0.30 -7.20 8.85
CA VAL A 94 0.01 -5.95 9.57
C VAL A 94 0.75 -5.97 10.91
N LEU A 95 1.71 -5.05 11.10
CA LEU A 95 2.56 -5.09 12.29
C LEU A 95 1.87 -4.58 13.54
N ALA A 96 2.11 -5.29 14.66
CA ALA A 96 1.75 -4.87 16.00
C ALA A 96 2.73 -3.80 16.53
N GLU A 97 2.29 -3.02 17.54
CA GLU A 97 3.07 -1.93 18.15
C GLU A 97 4.46 -2.38 18.62
N GLU A 98 4.58 -3.59 19.13
CA GLU A 98 5.82 -4.17 19.65
C GLU A 98 6.81 -4.54 18.55
N GLN A 99 6.38 -4.57 17.28
CA GLN A 99 7.18 -5.06 16.14
C GLN A 99 8.01 -3.95 15.44
N GLN A 100 8.43 -2.91 16.18
CA GLN A 100 9.28 -1.84 15.63
C GLN A 100 10.60 -2.38 15.06
N GLN A 101 11.21 -3.38 15.72
CA GLN A 101 12.46 -3.99 15.25
C GLN A 101 12.25 -4.79 13.96
N VAL A 102 11.11 -5.47 13.82
CA VAL A 102 10.72 -6.14 12.58
C VAL A 102 10.60 -5.12 11.45
N CYS A 103 9.86 -4.02 11.70
CA CYS A 103 9.75 -2.93 10.72
C CYS A 103 11.14 -2.39 10.30
N ALA A 104 12.01 -2.08 11.26
CA ALA A 104 13.36 -1.55 10.99
C ALA A 104 14.18 -2.52 10.13
N ARG A 105 14.13 -3.82 10.43
CA ARG A 105 14.83 -4.86 9.67
C ARG A 105 14.29 -4.98 8.24
N PHE A 106 12.98 -5.08 8.06
CA PHE A 106 12.38 -5.18 6.73
C PHE A 106 12.48 -3.89 5.91
N GLY A 107 12.66 -2.74 6.56
CA GLY A 107 12.98 -1.45 5.93
C GLY A 107 14.46 -1.26 5.58
N SER A 108 15.36 -2.11 6.09
CA SER A 108 16.81 -2.01 5.89
C SER A 108 17.26 -2.56 4.52
N ARG A 109 18.57 -2.44 4.26
CA ARG A 109 19.24 -3.04 3.09
C ARG A 109 19.84 -4.41 3.37
N GLU A 110 19.62 -4.97 4.55
CA GLU A 110 20.15 -6.29 4.91
C GLU A 110 19.71 -7.37 3.92
N PRO A 111 20.59 -8.29 3.57
CA PRO A 111 20.29 -9.36 2.61
C PRO A 111 19.29 -10.37 3.16
N ASP A 112 19.43 -10.77 4.44
CA ASP A 112 18.55 -11.70 5.13
C ASP A 112 17.73 -10.96 6.21
N LYS A 113 16.51 -10.61 5.86
CA LYS A 113 15.58 -9.91 6.76
C LYS A 113 14.76 -10.85 7.64
N PHE A 114 14.77 -12.13 7.33
CA PHE A 114 14.04 -13.15 8.10
C PHE A 114 14.89 -13.75 9.24
N ALA A 115 16.22 -13.60 9.19
CA ALA A 115 17.09 -14.06 10.27
C ALA A 115 16.67 -13.48 11.63
N GLY A 116 16.31 -14.36 12.59
CA GLY A 116 15.88 -13.96 13.92
C GLY A 116 14.51 -13.26 14.00
N THR A 117 13.72 -13.28 12.92
CA THR A 117 12.32 -12.90 12.93
C THR A 117 11.48 -14.18 12.89
N PRO A 118 10.62 -14.45 13.87
CA PRO A 118 9.74 -15.61 13.84
C PRO A 118 8.74 -15.53 12.68
N TRP A 119 8.57 -16.64 11.97
CA TRP A 119 7.65 -16.75 10.85
C TRP A 119 7.34 -18.22 10.54
N HIS A 120 6.27 -18.47 9.82
CA HIS A 120 5.88 -19.79 9.32
C HIS A 120 5.36 -19.72 7.89
N THR A 121 5.21 -20.88 7.25
CA THR A 121 4.58 -20.98 5.94
C THR A 121 3.10 -21.25 6.11
N SER A 122 2.24 -20.45 5.44
CA SER A 122 0.80 -20.64 5.44
C SER A 122 0.35 -21.84 4.61
N ASP A 123 -0.93 -22.19 4.70
CA ASP A 123 -1.57 -23.21 3.86
C ASP A 123 -1.56 -22.83 2.36
N LEU A 124 -1.51 -21.54 2.03
CA LEU A 124 -1.36 -21.05 0.65
C LEU A 124 0.09 -21.01 0.18
N GLY A 125 1.05 -21.41 1.03
CA GLY A 125 2.47 -21.48 0.70
C GLY A 125 3.15 -20.11 0.71
N LEU A 126 2.74 -19.19 1.58
CA LEU A 126 3.34 -17.86 1.73
C LEU A 126 4.01 -17.69 3.09
N PRO A 127 5.10 -16.89 3.21
CA PRO A 127 5.72 -16.62 4.50
C PRO A 127 4.89 -15.60 5.30
N LEU A 128 4.36 -16.03 6.44
CA LEU A 128 3.64 -15.21 7.42
C LEU A 128 4.56 -14.92 8.60
N LEU A 129 4.63 -13.66 9.01
CA LEU A 129 5.34 -13.26 10.22
C LEU A 129 4.47 -13.58 11.44
N ASP A 130 5.09 -14.10 12.50
CA ASP A 130 4.39 -14.37 13.75
C ASP A 130 4.10 -13.06 14.52
N ASP A 131 3.15 -13.11 15.44
CA ASP A 131 2.74 -12.01 16.32
C ASP A 131 2.28 -10.73 15.60
N THR A 132 1.89 -10.82 14.33
CA THR A 132 1.28 -9.70 13.60
C THR A 132 -0.20 -9.56 13.96
N LEU A 133 -0.78 -8.36 13.78
CA LEU A 133 -2.21 -8.13 14.05
C LEU A 133 -3.12 -8.91 13.09
N ALA A 134 -2.68 -8.97 11.83
CA ALA A 134 -3.41 -9.67 10.79
C ALA A 134 -2.47 -10.06 9.67
N ALA A 135 -2.81 -11.12 8.95
CA ALA A 135 -2.19 -11.47 7.69
C ALA A 135 -3.24 -11.55 6.57
N ILE A 136 -2.90 -10.97 5.41
CA ILE A 136 -3.77 -10.90 4.25
C ILE A 136 -3.03 -11.54 3.08
N GLU A 137 -3.44 -12.73 2.70
CA GLU A 137 -2.82 -13.47 1.61
C GLU A 137 -3.50 -13.14 0.28
N CYS A 138 -2.70 -12.78 -0.73
CA CYS A 138 -3.19 -12.22 -1.98
C CYS A 138 -2.53 -12.86 -3.20
N ALA A 139 -3.26 -12.85 -4.32
CA ALA A 139 -2.71 -12.97 -5.66
C ALA A 139 -2.58 -11.58 -6.29
N VAL A 140 -1.54 -11.37 -7.11
CA VAL A 140 -1.42 -10.16 -7.93
C VAL A 140 -2.55 -10.15 -8.96
N ASP A 141 -3.39 -9.14 -8.93
CA ASP A 141 -4.51 -8.95 -9.87
C ASP A 141 -4.10 -8.02 -11.02
N ARG A 142 -3.48 -6.88 -10.70
CA ARG A 142 -3.07 -5.87 -11.67
C ARG A 142 -1.88 -5.06 -11.18
N VAL A 143 -1.06 -4.62 -12.12
CA VAL A 143 0.07 -3.72 -11.88
C VAL A 143 -0.09 -2.48 -12.77
N VAL A 144 0.05 -1.29 -12.19
CA VAL A 144 -0.06 -0.02 -12.90
C VAL A 144 1.20 0.81 -12.66
N ASP A 145 1.64 1.55 -13.68
CA ASP A 145 2.78 2.46 -13.54
C ASP A 145 2.43 3.65 -12.64
N GLY A 146 3.25 3.91 -11.64
CA GLY A 146 3.09 4.97 -10.63
C GLY A 146 4.33 5.89 -10.52
N GLY A 147 5.04 6.15 -11.61
CA GLY A 147 6.24 6.98 -11.60
C GLY A 147 7.49 6.17 -11.24
N ASP A 148 8.14 6.42 -10.11
CA ASP A 148 9.28 5.61 -9.61
C ASP A 148 8.83 4.35 -8.83
N HIS A 149 7.51 4.19 -8.63
CA HIS A 149 6.86 3.03 -8.03
C HIS A 149 5.91 2.35 -9.02
N TYR A 150 5.46 1.15 -8.66
CA TYR A 150 4.25 0.54 -9.22
C TYR A 150 3.10 0.73 -8.23
N ILE A 151 1.86 0.69 -8.74
CA ILE A 151 0.65 0.46 -7.95
C ILE A 151 0.25 -1.00 -8.20
N VAL A 152 0.39 -1.83 -7.18
CA VAL A 152 0.06 -3.25 -7.25
C VAL A 152 -1.29 -3.46 -6.62
N ILE A 153 -2.23 -4.01 -7.38
CA ILE A 153 -3.55 -4.41 -6.89
C ILE A 153 -3.49 -5.91 -6.63
N GLY A 154 -3.85 -6.31 -5.43
CA GLY A 154 -3.92 -7.71 -4.99
C GLY A 154 -5.35 -8.15 -4.74
N ARG A 155 -5.70 -9.33 -5.25
CA ARG A 155 -6.95 -10.02 -4.92
C ARG A 155 -6.75 -10.80 -3.63
N VAL A 156 -7.57 -10.55 -2.64
CA VAL A 156 -7.52 -11.24 -1.35
C VAL A 156 -7.97 -12.69 -1.54
N LEU A 157 -7.17 -13.63 -1.04
CA LEU A 157 -7.42 -15.08 -1.06
C LEU A 157 -7.76 -15.63 0.31
N ALA A 158 -7.08 -15.15 1.36
CA ALA A 158 -7.31 -15.55 2.74
C ALA A 158 -7.01 -14.40 3.71
N LEU A 159 -7.65 -14.43 4.85
CA LEU A 159 -7.49 -13.48 5.94
C LEU A 159 -7.28 -14.27 7.23
N SER A 160 -6.33 -13.83 8.04
CA SER A 160 -6.15 -14.31 9.41
C SER A 160 -5.89 -13.13 10.35
N ASP A 161 -6.44 -13.20 11.54
CA ASP A 161 -6.24 -12.26 12.63
C ASP A 161 -5.47 -12.91 13.77
N SER A 162 -4.81 -12.10 14.56
CA SER A 162 -4.07 -12.53 15.75
C SER A 162 -4.84 -12.12 17.00
N THR A 163 -4.74 -12.97 18.02
CA THR A 163 -5.27 -12.67 19.37
C THR A 163 -4.19 -12.10 20.31
N VAL A 164 -2.95 -11.91 19.82
CA VAL A 164 -1.79 -11.55 20.66
C VAL A 164 -1.77 -10.07 20.99
N SER A 165 -2.16 -9.20 20.05
CA SER A 165 -2.22 -7.75 20.25
C SER A 165 -3.39 -7.18 19.45
N ASP A 166 -3.93 -6.03 19.88
CA ASP A 166 -4.93 -5.24 19.15
C ASP A 166 -4.41 -3.84 18.79
N ARG A 167 -3.12 -3.57 19.05
CA ARG A 167 -2.49 -2.25 18.88
C ARG A 167 -1.57 -2.22 17.67
N PRO A 168 -1.90 -1.40 16.64
CA PRO A 168 -1.11 -1.33 15.42
C PRO A 168 0.18 -0.53 15.62
N LEU A 169 1.25 -0.94 14.90
CA LEU A 169 2.43 -0.11 14.73
C LEU A 169 2.10 1.03 13.76
N LEU A 170 2.20 2.27 14.25
CA LEU A 170 1.94 3.48 13.48
C LEU A 170 3.23 4.22 13.15
N PHE A 171 3.19 4.98 12.04
CA PHE A 171 4.29 5.83 11.61
C PHE A 171 3.79 7.24 11.28
N TYR A 172 4.40 8.23 11.94
CA TYR A 172 4.05 9.63 11.80
C TYR A 172 5.30 10.51 11.81
N ARG A 173 5.50 11.34 10.78
CA ARG A 173 6.60 12.29 10.66
C ARG A 173 7.99 11.68 10.90
N GLY A 174 8.22 10.49 10.36
CA GLY A 174 9.50 9.79 10.50
C GLY A 174 9.72 9.06 11.82
N GLN A 175 8.68 8.92 12.65
CA GLN A 175 8.74 8.29 13.97
C GLN A 175 7.68 7.21 14.12
N TYR A 176 8.00 6.16 14.86
CA TYR A 176 7.00 5.21 15.34
C TYR A 176 6.12 5.88 16.39
N THR A 177 4.84 5.58 16.35
CA THR A 177 3.85 6.06 17.33
C THR A 177 2.81 4.99 17.59
N ALA A 178 1.99 5.22 18.60
CA ALA A 178 0.97 4.28 19.08
C ALA A 178 -0.38 4.99 19.24
N ILE A 179 -1.43 4.19 19.35
CA ILE A 179 -2.75 4.66 19.74
C ILE A 179 -2.78 4.85 21.26
N GLU A 180 -3.26 6.00 21.73
CA GLU A 180 -3.58 6.18 23.14
C GLU A 180 -5.04 5.70 23.39
N PRO A 181 -5.26 4.58 24.09
CA PRO A 181 -6.59 3.99 24.23
C PRO A 181 -7.62 4.94 24.86
N GLU A 182 -7.17 5.77 25.83
CA GLU A 182 -8.03 6.72 26.52
C GLU A 182 -8.55 7.87 25.62
N LYS A 183 -7.93 8.06 24.47
CA LYS A 183 -8.31 9.09 23.49
C LYS A 183 -9.04 8.51 22.27
N THR A 184 -9.26 7.21 22.25
CA THR A 184 -10.02 6.59 21.16
C THR A 184 -11.51 6.67 21.45
N ALA A 185 -12.27 7.23 20.52
CA ALA A 185 -13.73 7.15 20.54
C ALA A 185 -14.20 6.37 19.31
N PRO A 186 -15.19 5.49 19.45
CA PRO A 186 -15.77 4.83 18.28
C PRO A 186 -16.34 5.90 17.33
N ALA A 187 -16.09 5.73 16.03
CA ALA A 187 -16.72 6.59 15.04
C ALA A 187 -18.23 6.48 15.17
N PRO A 188 -19.00 7.60 15.08
CA PRO A 188 -20.45 7.59 15.28
C PRO A 188 -21.22 6.59 14.41
N TRP A 189 -20.68 6.30 13.20
CA TRP A 189 -21.26 5.35 12.25
C TRP A 189 -20.93 3.89 12.56
N ARG A 190 -19.98 3.62 13.48
CA ARG A 190 -19.59 2.24 13.82
C ARG A 190 -20.65 1.51 14.67
N ALA A 191 -21.49 2.24 15.39
CA ALA A 191 -22.61 1.64 16.14
C ALA A 191 -23.64 0.97 15.21
N ASP A 192 -23.69 1.41 13.95
CA ASP A 192 -24.57 0.88 12.91
C ASP A 192 -23.80 0.17 11.78
N LEU A 193 -22.54 -0.25 12.03
CA LEU A 193 -21.66 -0.79 11.00
C LEU A 193 -22.27 -1.99 10.28
N ASP A 194 -22.92 -2.90 11.00
CA ASP A 194 -23.61 -4.06 10.40
C ASP A 194 -24.80 -3.62 9.54
N HIS A 195 -25.56 -2.63 10.00
CA HIS A 195 -26.64 -2.04 9.22
C HIS A 195 -26.11 -1.29 8.00
N PHE A 196 -25.05 -0.53 8.18
CA PHE A 196 -24.37 0.24 7.16
C PHE A 196 -23.76 -0.64 6.05
N LEU A 197 -23.06 -1.72 6.42
CA LEU A 197 -22.46 -2.67 5.45
C LEU A 197 -23.50 -3.47 4.67
N THR A 198 -24.70 -3.65 5.24
CA THR A 198 -25.78 -4.43 4.60
C THR A 198 -26.75 -3.56 3.81
N THR A 199 -26.85 -2.25 4.07
CA THR A 199 -27.88 -1.38 3.47
C THR A 199 -27.33 -0.28 2.58
N THR A 200 -26.03 0.06 2.66
CA THR A 200 -25.48 1.19 1.92
C THR A 200 -24.66 0.71 0.74
N THR A 201 -25.19 0.89 -0.46
CA THR A 201 -24.52 0.54 -1.74
C THR A 201 -23.67 1.66 -2.31
N LEU A 202 -23.58 2.83 -1.68
CA LEU A 202 -22.88 4.01 -2.20
C LEU A 202 -22.18 4.78 -1.06
N ASP A 203 -20.95 5.19 -1.30
CA ASP A 203 -20.14 6.12 -0.48
C ASP A 203 -19.64 5.58 0.88
N THR A 204 -19.27 4.32 0.98
CA THR A 204 -18.65 3.79 2.19
C THR A 204 -17.13 3.84 2.14
N TRP A 205 -16.53 4.45 3.13
CA TRP A 205 -15.10 4.35 3.40
C TRP A 205 -14.80 3.01 4.07
N LEU A 206 -14.00 2.19 3.42
CA LEU A 206 -13.24 1.12 4.07
C LEU A 206 -11.83 1.59 4.34
#